data_4786b35114b75d9ad0d20e94050bf9f1
#
_entry.id   4786b35114b75d9ad0d20e94050bf9f1
#
_cell.length_a   1.000
_cell.length_b   1.000
_cell.length_c   1.000
_cell.angle_alpha   90.00
_cell.angle_beta   90.00
_cell.angle_gamma   90.00
#
_symmetry.space_group_name_H-M   'P 1'
#
loop_
_entity.id
_entity.type
_entity.pdbx_description
1 polymer ?
#
loop_
_entity_poly.entity_id
_entity_poly.type
_entity_poly.pdbx_seq_one_letter_code
_entity_poly.pdbx_strand_id
1 'polypeptide(L)'
;MAVAPQRPKGPPLNALRAFEAAARLGGFALAAEELGVTPGAISQHIKTLEDWSGTPLFTRRSPGVRLTRTGADLLPGLTSAFDQLGETVRHLRSTRPRPVVQVATLPSVAQLWLSPRLPALRAAIPGVALSVTALERPPNLTRELFDLSIFLRPLAEVPTGITLATDSMFPVCAPALTVGLKSPADLAHAPLLHDETWAEDWPNWAAARGVTLPNASDGPRFSLYALALDAARQGAGVLMGHDCLVTDALARGELVRPFPDEVPTGLALILDRPVLPGSNDRLADVIHTLLQPLP
;
A
#
# COMPACT_ATOMS: atom_id res chain seq x y z
N MET A 1 20.66 -11.18 -55.31
CA MET A 1 19.88 -11.21 -54.02
C MET A 1 19.14 -9.90 -53.91
N ALA A 2 17.83 -9.91 -53.90
CA ALA A 2 17.04 -8.69 -53.65
C ALA A 2 17.17 -8.33 -52.18
N VAL A 3 17.79 -7.18 -51.87
CA VAL A 3 17.87 -6.67 -50.48
C VAL A 3 16.44 -6.19 -50.16
N ALA A 4 15.79 -6.88 -49.20
CA ALA A 4 14.49 -6.45 -48.73
C ALA A 4 14.59 -5.03 -48.14
N PRO A 5 13.71 -4.10 -48.47
CA PRO A 5 13.78 -2.74 -47.93
C PRO A 5 13.69 -2.77 -46.41
N GLN A 6 14.50 -1.96 -45.75
CA GLN A 6 14.45 -1.84 -44.30
C GLN A 6 13.09 -1.27 -43.89
N ARG A 7 12.38 -2.03 -43.05
CA ARG A 7 11.12 -1.56 -42.47
C ARG A 7 11.42 -0.53 -41.36
N PRO A 8 10.64 0.56 -41.26
CA PRO A 8 10.77 1.49 -40.15
C PRO A 8 10.66 0.76 -38.81
N LYS A 9 11.60 0.97 -37.91
CA LYS A 9 11.56 0.38 -36.55
C LYS A 9 10.86 1.34 -35.62
N GLY A 10 9.90 0.83 -34.83
CA GLY A 10 9.31 1.57 -33.72
C GLY A 10 10.33 1.83 -32.61
N PRO A 11 9.99 2.70 -31.65
CA PRO A 11 10.85 2.92 -30.48
C PRO A 11 10.91 1.66 -29.60
N PRO A 12 11.98 1.48 -28.80
CA PRO A 12 12.06 0.38 -27.85
C PRO A 12 10.90 0.40 -26.85
N LEU A 13 10.28 -0.77 -26.60
CA LEU A 13 9.14 -0.87 -25.68
C LEU A 13 9.45 -0.35 -24.27
N ASN A 14 10.69 -0.63 -23.79
CA ASN A 14 11.14 -0.12 -22.48
C ASN A 14 11.23 1.41 -22.43
N ALA A 15 11.50 2.07 -23.55
CA ALA A 15 11.51 3.54 -23.64
C ALA A 15 10.09 4.11 -23.53
N LEU A 16 9.11 3.49 -24.18
CA LEU A 16 7.68 3.85 -24.03
C LEU A 16 7.21 3.62 -22.60
N ARG A 17 7.58 2.48 -22.00
CA ARG A 17 7.21 2.13 -20.61
C ARG A 17 7.82 3.12 -19.61
N ALA A 18 9.09 3.47 -19.77
CA ALA A 18 9.77 4.45 -18.89
C ALA A 18 9.14 5.84 -19.00
N PHE A 19 8.80 6.28 -20.23
CA PHE A 19 8.10 7.55 -20.45
C PHE A 19 6.74 7.56 -19.75
N GLU A 20 5.93 6.54 -19.97
CA GLU A 20 4.59 6.46 -19.40
C GLU A 20 4.63 6.48 -17.88
N ALA A 21 5.48 5.65 -17.24
CA ALA A 21 5.62 5.61 -15.79
C ALA A 21 6.09 6.98 -15.23
N ALA A 22 7.11 7.59 -15.86
CA ALA A 22 7.62 8.89 -15.42
C ALA A 22 6.60 10.03 -15.59
N ALA A 23 5.80 9.98 -16.64
CA ALA A 23 4.77 10.96 -16.93
C ALA A 23 3.58 10.85 -15.96
N ARG A 24 3.11 9.64 -15.71
CA ARG A 24 1.97 9.35 -14.83
C ARG A 24 2.31 9.61 -13.35
N LEU A 25 3.50 9.22 -12.92
CA LEU A 25 3.96 9.37 -11.54
C LEU A 25 4.56 10.75 -11.24
N GLY A 26 4.79 11.58 -12.25
CA GLY A 26 5.31 12.94 -12.09
C GLY A 26 6.81 13.03 -11.81
N GLY A 27 7.58 11.94 -12.02
CA GLY A 27 9.02 11.97 -11.78
C GLY A 27 9.79 10.70 -12.13
N PHE A 28 11.10 10.87 -12.38
CA PHE A 28 11.97 9.75 -12.77
C PHE A 28 12.31 8.82 -11.62
N ALA A 29 12.37 9.33 -10.39
CA ALA A 29 12.62 8.53 -9.20
C ALA A 29 11.46 7.57 -8.91
N LEU A 30 10.23 8.06 -8.95
CA LEU A 30 9.03 7.25 -8.75
C LEU A 30 8.85 6.19 -9.86
N ALA A 31 9.16 6.56 -11.12
CA ALA A 31 9.15 5.61 -12.23
C ALA A 31 10.22 4.52 -12.08
N ALA A 32 11.39 4.88 -11.56
CA ALA A 32 12.46 3.93 -11.30
C ALA A 32 12.07 2.91 -10.23
N GLU A 33 11.42 3.37 -9.17
CA GLU A 33 10.86 2.53 -8.10
C GLU A 33 9.81 1.55 -8.66
N GLU A 34 8.82 2.05 -9.40
CA GLU A 34 7.76 1.20 -10.00
C GLU A 34 8.34 0.16 -10.99
N LEU A 35 9.33 0.54 -11.77
CA LEU A 35 9.89 -0.34 -12.82
C LEU A 35 11.04 -1.22 -12.34
N GLY A 36 11.48 -1.09 -11.09
CA GLY A 36 12.59 -1.85 -10.51
C GLY A 36 13.94 -1.57 -11.18
N VAL A 37 14.19 -0.31 -11.58
CA VAL A 37 15.43 0.13 -12.24
C VAL A 37 16.00 1.37 -11.57
N THR A 38 17.16 1.84 -12.03
CA THR A 38 17.73 3.10 -11.52
C THR A 38 17.12 4.34 -12.19
N PRO A 39 17.08 5.52 -11.50
CA PRO A 39 16.65 6.77 -12.14
C PRO A 39 17.47 7.15 -13.38
N GLY A 40 18.76 6.78 -13.41
CA GLY A 40 19.61 6.95 -14.58
C GLY A 40 19.16 6.11 -15.78
N ALA A 41 18.69 4.87 -15.55
CA ALA A 41 18.12 4.02 -16.59
C ALA A 41 16.82 4.62 -17.17
N ILE A 42 15.94 5.14 -16.31
CA ILE A 42 14.74 5.88 -16.76
C ILE A 42 15.12 7.06 -17.66
N SER A 43 16.07 7.90 -17.21
CA SER A 43 16.55 9.04 -17.99
C SER A 43 17.10 8.62 -19.35
N GLN A 44 17.86 7.52 -19.42
CA GLN A 44 18.40 6.99 -20.67
C GLN A 44 17.29 6.45 -21.59
N HIS A 45 16.30 5.75 -21.07
CA HIS A 45 15.16 5.26 -21.85
C HIS A 45 14.33 6.41 -22.44
N ILE A 46 14.07 7.46 -21.63
CA ILE A 46 13.36 8.65 -22.09
C ILE A 46 14.15 9.37 -23.18
N LYS A 47 15.46 9.55 -22.99
CA LYS A 47 16.32 10.13 -24.02
C LYS A 47 16.28 9.32 -25.33
N THR A 48 16.31 7.99 -25.25
CA THR A 48 16.18 7.11 -26.43
C THR A 48 14.85 7.33 -27.16
N LEU A 49 13.75 7.58 -26.44
CA LEU A 49 12.45 7.86 -27.04
C LEU A 49 12.41 9.26 -27.69
N GLU A 50 12.97 10.26 -27.03
CA GLU A 50 13.08 11.63 -27.55
C GLU A 50 13.99 11.71 -28.80
N ASP A 51 15.13 11.00 -28.77
CA ASP A 51 16.03 10.89 -29.93
C ASP A 51 15.34 10.19 -31.12
N TRP A 52 14.54 9.13 -30.86
CA TRP A 52 13.78 8.43 -31.88
C TRP A 52 12.68 9.30 -32.49
N SER A 53 11.95 10.05 -31.65
CA SER A 53 10.84 10.91 -32.10
C SER A 53 11.31 12.27 -32.64
N GLY A 54 12.55 12.66 -32.37
CA GLY A 54 13.10 13.99 -32.67
C GLY A 54 12.43 15.12 -31.88
N THR A 55 11.72 14.79 -30.80
CA THR A 55 10.90 15.77 -30.05
C THR A 55 11.08 15.58 -28.55
N PRO A 56 11.38 16.64 -27.76
CA PRO A 56 11.44 16.54 -26.32
C PRO A 56 10.04 16.26 -25.72
N LEU A 57 9.97 15.29 -24.80
CA LEU A 57 8.75 14.89 -24.11
C LEU A 57 8.68 15.44 -22.68
N PHE A 58 9.86 15.75 -22.11
CA PHE A 58 9.99 16.41 -20.81
C PHE A 58 10.78 17.72 -20.91
N THR A 59 10.45 18.66 -20.02
CA THR A 59 11.26 19.83 -19.71
C THR A 59 11.84 19.71 -18.31
N ARG A 60 13.11 20.05 -18.13
CA ARG A 60 13.74 20.12 -16.81
C ARG A 60 13.18 21.31 -16.03
N ARG A 61 12.82 21.08 -14.78
CA ARG A 61 12.53 22.14 -13.80
C ARG A 61 13.24 21.81 -12.49
N SER A 62 13.56 22.81 -11.73
CA SER A 62 14.09 22.61 -10.38
C SER A 62 12.96 22.89 -9.37
N PRO A 63 12.55 21.89 -8.57
CA PRO A 63 12.92 20.49 -8.63
C PRO A 63 12.12 19.68 -9.67
N GLY A 64 12.76 18.71 -10.35
CA GLY A 64 12.12 17.65 -11.12
C GLY A 64 11.98 17.88 -12.62
N VAL A 65 10.97 17.24 -13.21
CA VAL A 65 10.65 17.27 -14.65
C VAL A 65 9.18 17.58 -14.86
N ARG A 66 8.85 18.17 -16.00
CA ARG A 66 7.49 18.44 -16.43
C ARG A 66 7.28 17.97 -17.86
N LEU A 67 6.11 17.45 -18.18
CA LEU A 67 5.73 17.11 -19.55
C LEU A 67 5.75 18.34 -20.46
N THR A 68 6.22 18.17 -21.68
CA THR A 68 5.93 19.08 -22.79
C THR A 68 4.48 18.88 -23.23
N ARG A 69 3.99 19.77 -24.12
CA ARG A 69 2.65 19.56 -24.74
C ARG A 69 2.61 18.22 -25.47
N THR A 70 3.61 17.89 -26.27
CA THR A 70 3.72 16.60 -26.98
C THR A 70 3.70 15.42 -26.01
N GLY A 71 4.44 15.51 -24.89
CA GLY A 71 4.41 14.48 -23.85
C GLY A 71 3.02 14.32 -23.21
N ALA A 72 2.34 15.42 -22.93
CA ALA A 72 0.99 15.41 -22.37
C ALA A 72 -0.04 14.80 -23.33
N ASP A 73 0.05 15.12 -24.62
CA ASP A 73 -0.83 14.59 -25.67
C ASP A 73 -0.61 13.08 -25.91
N LEU A 74 0.64 12.59 -25.72
CA LEU A 74 1.02 11.18 -25.91
C LEU A 74 0.58 10.28 -24.75
N LEU A 75 0.58 10.80 -23.50
CA LEU A 75 0.39 10.03 -22.29
C LEU A 75 -0.90 9.20 -22.26
N PRO A 76 -2.10 9.75 -22.55
CA PRO A 76 -3.36 8.99 -22.46
C PRO A 76 -3.38 7.73 -23.33
N GLY A 77 -2.86 7.84 -24.57
CA GLY A 77 -2.79 6.72 -25.50
C GLY A 77 -1.87 5.61 -25.01
N LEU A 78 -0.69 5.96 -24.47
CA LEU A 78 0.24 4.97 -23.91
C LEU A 78 -0.31 4.35 -22.63
N THR A 79 -0.92 5.14 -21.76
CA THR A 79 -1.56 4.63 -20.53
C THR A 79 -2.60 3.56 -20.90
N SER A 80 -3.51 3.85 -21.82
CA SER A 80 -4.53 2.90 -22.27
C SER A 80 -3.91 1.63 -22.88
N ALA A 81 -2.88 1.77 -23.73
CA ALA A 81 -2.22 0.62 -24.35
C ALA A 81 -1.55 -0.31 -23.32
N PHE A 82 -0.88 0.25 -22.33
CA PHE A 82 -0.26 -0.54 -21.27
C PHE A 82 -1.30 -1.15 -20.31
N ASP A 83 -2.43 -0.49 -20.07
CA ASP A 83 -3.54 -1.07 -19.29
C ASP A 83 -4.12 -2.30 -20.00
N GLN A 84 -4.38 -2.21 -21.31
CA GLN A 84 -4.83 -3.35 -22.13
C GLN A 84 -3.84 -4.50 -22.15
N LEU A 85 -2.52 -4.20 -22.23
CA LEU A 85 -1.48 -5.22 -22.12
C LEU A 85 -1.52 -5.92 -20.75
N GLY A 86 -1.65 -5.15 -19.67
CA GLY A 86 -1.80 -5.68 -18.31
C GLY A 86 -3.01 -6.61 -18.17
N GLU A 87 -4.17 -6.22 -18.73
CA GLU A 87 -5.37 -7.07 -18.75
C GLU A 87 -5.14 -8.39 -19.50
N THR A 88 -4.51 -8.32 -20.68
CA THR A 88 -4.21 -9.51 -21.50
C THR A 88 -3.29 -10.47 -20.76
N VAL A 89 -2.26 -9.97 -20.09
CA VAL A 89 -1.33 -10.80 -19.30
C VAL A 89 -2.03 -11.41 -18.09
N ARG A 90 -2.91 -10.70 -17.41
CA ARG A 90 -3.73 -11.25 -16.32
C ARG A 90 -4.65 -12.35 -16.81
N HIS A 91 -5.32 -12.16 -17.96
CA HIS A 91 -6.15 -13.19 -18.55
C HIS A 91 -5.34 -14.46 -18.85
N LEU A 92 -4.15 -14.35 -19.42
CA LEU A 92 -3.25 -15.50 -19.64
C LEU A 92 -2.91 -16.23 -18.32
N ARG A 93 -2.74 -15.49 -17.21
CA ARG A 93 -2.48 -16.10 -15.90
C ARG A 93 -3.69 -16.82 -15.31
N SER A 94 -4.89 -16.31 -15.53
CA SER A 94 -6.14 -16.90 -15.02
C SER A 94 -6.46 -18.25 -15.65
N THR A 95 -5.87 -18.58 -16.81
CA THR A 95 -6.04 -19.89 -17.48
C THR A 95 -5.24 -21.02 -16.83
N ARG A 96 -4.42 -20.75 -15.81
CA ARG A 96 -3.65 -21.79 -15.11
C ARG A 96 -4.58 -22.77 -14.37
N PRO A 97 -4.26 -24.08 -14.34
CA PRO A 97 -5.10 -25.09 -13.69
C PRO A 97 -5.30 -24.87 -12.18
N ARG A 98 -4.36 -24.19 -11.52
CA ARG A 98 -4.43 -23.79 -10.10
C ARG A 98 -3.97 -22.34 -9.96
N PRO A 99 -4.86 -21.39 -10.19
CA PRO A 99 -4.49 -20.00 -10.04
C PRO A 99 -4.19 -19.67 -8.57
N VAL A 100 -3.06 -19.00 -8.37
CA VAL A 100 -2.65 -18.46 -7.08
C VAL A 100 -3.20 -17.04 -7.02
N VAL A 101 -3.97 -16.70 -5.98
CA VAL A 101 -4.44 -15.33 -5.75
C VAL A 101 -3.28 -14.50 -5.19
N GLN A 102 -2.86 -13.49 -5.94
CA GLN A 102 -1.77 -12.58 -5.59
C GLN A 102 -2.32 -11.39 -4.82
N VAL A 103 -1.92 -11.26 -3.57
CA VAL A 103 -2.37 -10.20 -2.65
C VAL A 103 -1.22 -9.25 -2.37
N ALA A 104 -1.41 -7.96 -2.63
CA ALA A 104 -0.51 -6.91 -2.16
C ALA A 104 -1.09 -6.28 -0.89
N THR A 105 -0.29 -6.03 0.11
CA THR A 105 -0.78 -5.43 1.35
C THR A 105 0.34 -4.76 2.13
N LEU A 106 0.00 -3.84 3.02
CA LEU A 106 0.94 -3.24 3.95
C LEU A 106 1.51 -4.33 4.88
N PRO A 107 2.80 -4.29 5.28
CA PRO A 107 3.40 -5.29 6.18
C PRO A 107 2.61 -5.52 7.47
N SER A 108 2.15 -4.46 8.12
CA SER A 108 1.32 -4.54 9.33
C SER A 108 -0.03 -5.23 9.08
N VAL A 109 -0.67 -4.91 7.96
CA VAL A 109 -1.95 -5.52 7.56
C VAL A 109 -1.75 -7.00 7.22
N ALA A 110 -0.65 -7.35 6.53
CA ALA A 110 -0.32 -8.75 6.25
C ALA A 110 -0.23 -9.59 7.53
N GLN A 111 0.49 -9.06 8.53
CA GLN A 111 0.78 -9.78 9.77
C GLN A 111 -0.38 -9.78 10.76
N LEU A 112 -1.00 -8.63 10.97
CA LEU A 112 -1.93 -8.42 12.08
C LEU A 112 -3.40 -8.55 11.69
N TRP A 113 -3.72 -8.32 10.42
CA TRP A 113 -5.10 -8.41 9.93
C TRP A 113 -5.34 -9.62 9.02
N LEU A 114 -4.48 -9.84 8.01
CA LEU A 114 -4.69 -10.91 7.01
C LEU A 114 -4.29 -12.28 7.56
N SER A 115 -3.11 -12.40 8.19
CA SER A 115 -2.57 -13.68 8.67
C SER A 115 -3.53 -14.43 9.61
N PRO A 116 -4.18 -13.80 10.60
CA PRO A 116 -5.17 -14.46 11.45
C PRO A 116 -6.39 -15.01 10.69
N ARG A 117 -6.70 -14.45 9.52
CA ARG A 117 -7.83 -14.85 8.66
C ARG A 117 -7.51 -16.00 7.71
N LEU A 118 -6.22 -16.33 7.50
CA LEU A 118 -5.82 -17.39 6.57
C LEU A 118 -6.37 -18.80 6.90
N PRO A 119 -6.46 -19.23 8.18
CA PRO A 119 -7.06 -20.51 8.52
C PRO A 119 -8.52 -20.60 8.10
N ALA A 120 -9.33 -19.59 8.40
CA ALA A 120 -10.74 -19.51 8.00
C ALA A 120 -10.90 -19.50 6.47
N LEU A 121 -10.03 -18.76 5.78
CA LEU A 121 -10.04 -18.67 4.33
C LEU A 121 -9.71 -20.03 3.67
N ARG A 122 -8.74 -20.78 4.21
CA ARG A 122 -8.43 -22.14 3.74
C ARG A 122 -9.56 -23.14 3.99
N ALA A 123 -10.26 -22.98 5.11
CA ALA A 123 -11.42 -23.83 5.42
C ALA A 123 -12.60 -23.54 4.49
N ALA A 124 -12.87 -22.27 4.21
CA ALA A 124 -13.98 -21.84 3.34
C ALA A 124 -13.73 -22.19 1.85
N ILE A 125 -12.47 -22.14 1.38
CA ILE A 125 -12.14 -22.32 -0.04
C ILE A 125 -11.05 -23.40 -0.17
N PRO A 126 -11.42 -24.68 -0.19
CA PRO A 126 -10.45 -25.78 -0.33
C PRO A 126 -9.60 -25.65 -1.60
N GLY A 127 -8.28 -25.77 -1.42
CA GLY A 127 -7.32 -25.69 -2.53
C GLY A 127 -7.02 -24.26 -3.03
N VAL A 128 -7.49 -23.22 -2.32
CA VAL A 128 -7.03 -21.86 -2.59
C VAL A 128 -5.55 -21.73 -2.23
N ALA A 129 -4.76 -21.21 -3.16
CA ALA A 129 -3.39 -20.79 -2.92
C ALA A 129 -3.32 -19.26 -2.93
N LEU A 130 -2.72 -18.70 -1.88
CA LEU A 130 -2.49 -17.27 -1.74
C LEU A 130 -0.99 -17.00 -1.78
N SER A 131 -0.62 -15.95 -2.49
CA SER A 131 0.73 -15.38 -2.45
C SER A 131 0.58 -13.94 -1.94
N VAL A 132 1.12 -13.67 -0.76
CA VAL A 132 1.04 -12.36 -0.12
C VAL A 132 2.37 -11.65 -0.27
N THR A 133 2.34 -10.45 -0.86
CA THR A 133 3.51 -9.58 -1.00
C THR A 133 3.28 -8.34 -0.14
N ALA A 134 4.19 -8.11 0.79
CA ALA A 134 4.17 -6.91 1.61
C ALA A 134 4.82 -5.74 0.84
N LEU A 135 4.10 -4.63 0.75
CA LEU A 135 4.52 -3.41 0.07
C LEU A 135 4.21 -2.20 0.97
N GLU A 136 5.07 -1.19 0.95
CA GLU A 136 4.87 0.05 1.70
C GLU A 136 3.81 0.97 1.07
N ARG A 137 3.50 0.76 -0.22
CA ARG A 137 2.52 1.56 -0.97
C ARG A 137 1.62 0.66 -1.80
N PRO A 138 0.36 1.07 -2.02
CA PRO A 138 -0.54 0.34 -2.91
C PRO A 138 0.05 0.23 -4.32
N PRO A 139 0.03 -0.97 -4.94
CA PRO A 139 0.49 -1.17 -6.30
C PRO A 139 -0.52 -0.59 -7.30
N ASN A 140 -0.05 -0.37 -8.52
CA ASN A 140 -0.95 -0.10 -9.64
C ASN A 140 -1.56 -1.42 -10.13
N LEU A 141 -2.76 -1.74 -9.68
CA LEU A 141 -3.44 -2.99 -10.01
C LEU A 141 -3.77 -3.17 -11.49
N THR A 142 -3.74 -2.11 -12.31
CA THR A 142 -3.90 -2.24 -13.77
C THR A 142 -2.62 -2.69 -14.46
N ARG A 143 -1.46 -2.46 -13.84
CA ARG A 143 -0.12 -2.73 -14.38
C ARG A 143 0.57 -3.90 -13.75
N GLU A 144 0.44 -4.02 -12.45
CA GLU A 144 1.06 -5.06 -11.66
C GLU A 144 0.15 -6.27 -11.56
N LEU A 145 0.75 -7.44 -11.42
CA LEU A 145 0.04 -8.72 -11.52
C LEU A 145 -0.53 -9.17 -10.16
N PHE A 146 -1.06 -8.22 -9.39
CA PHE A 146 -1.84 -8.53 -8.19
C PHE A 146 -3.32 -8.69 -8.55
N ASP A 147 -4.00 -9.60 -7.87
CA ASP A 147 -5.43 -9.85 -8.03
C ASP A 147 -6.25 -8.97 -7.07
N LEU A 148 -5.65 -8.61 -5.93
CA LEU A 148 -6.21 -7.64 -4.99
C LEU A 148 -5.12 -6.97 -4.16
N SER A 149 -5.47 -5.81 -3.59
CA SER A 149 -4.64 -5.12 -2.61
C SER A 149 -5.45 -4.75 -1.38
N ILE A 150 -4.79 -4.73 -0.20
CA ILE A 150 -5.42 -4.38 1.08
C ILE A 150 -4.52 -3.38 1.81
N PHE A 151 -4.96 -2.12 1.86
CA PHE A 151 -4.18 -1.03 2.45
C PHE A 151 -5.06 -0.11 3.28
N LEU A 152 -4.46 0.52 4.30
CA LEU A 152 -5.06 1.67 4.97
C LEU A 152 -4.92 2.89 4.05
N ARG A 153 -6.05 3.49 3.67
CA ARG A 153 -6.12 4.62 2.73
C ARG A 153 -7.20 5.61 3.14
N PRO A 154 -7.06 6.90 2.78
CA PRO A 154 -8.15 7.85 2.90
C PRO A 154 -9.39 7.35 2.14
N LEU A 155 -10.52 7.29 2.80
CA LEU A 155 -11.76 6.77 2.21
C LEU A 155 -12.19 7.55 0.96
N ALA A 156 -11.90 8.84 0.90
CA ALA A 156 -12.21 9.71 -0.23
C ALA A 156 -11.40 9.39 -1.51
N GLU A 157 -10.26 8.69 -1.40
CA GLU A 157 -9.37 8.40 -2.52
C GLU A 157 -9.69 7.10 -3.27
N VAL A 158 -10.60 6.27 -2.73
CA VAL A 158 -10.91 4.94 -3.30
C VAL A 158 -12.42 4.74 -3.42
N PRO A 159 -13.07 5.44 -4.34
CA PRO A 159 -14.54 5.37 -4.48
C PRO A 159 -15.05 4.00 -4.92
N THR A 160 -14.21 3.16 -5.53
CA THR A 160 -14.56 1.82 -6.03
C THR A 160 -14.06 0.68 -5.15
N GLY A 161 -13.26 0.98 -4.13
CA GLY A 161 -12.74 -0.01 -3.19
C GLY A 161 -13.81 -0.53 -2.22
N ILE A 162 -13.60 -1.74 -1.71
CA ILE A 162 -14.44 -2.33 -0.68
C ILE A 162 -13.86 -1.96 0.68
N THR A 163 -14.63 -1.24 1.49
CA THR A 163 -14.23 -0.92 2.87
C THR A 163 -14.37 -2.16 3.74
N LEU A 164 -13.26 -2.65 4.27
CA LEU A 164 -13.21 -3.78 5.20
C LEU A 164 -13.42 -3.33 6.65
N ALA A 165 -12.84 -2.18 7.03
CA ALA A 165 -13.01 -1.54 8.32
C ALA A 165 -12.65 -0.05 8.23
N THR A 166 -13.30 0.78 9.00
CA THR A 166 -12.83 2.15 9.29
C THR A 166 -11.74 2.09 10.35
N ASP A 167 -10.86 3.07 10.40
CA ASP A 167 -9.77 3.09 11.35
C ASP A 167 -9.89 4.25 12.34
N SER A 168 -9.63 3.93 13.60
CA SER A 168 -9.47 4.88 14.70
C SER A 168 -8.17 4.58 15.43
N MET A 169 -7.54 5.58 15.99
CA MET A 169 -6.32 5.44 16.78
C MET A 169 -6.56 5.76 18.25
N PHE A 170 -5.89 5.02 19.10
CA PHE A 170 -5.91 5.16 20.56
C PHE A 170 -4.66 4.53 21.20
N PRO A 171 -4.19 5.02 22.37
CA PRO A 171 -3.09 4.41 23.09
C PRO A 171 -3.39 2.96 23.50
N VAL A 172 -2.40 2.08 23.34
CA VAL A 172 -2.46 0.68 23.82
C VAL A 172 -1.16 0.34 24.55
N CYS A 173 -1.24 -0.51 25.57
CA CYS A 173 -0.08 -0.97 26.33
C CYS A 173 -0.34 -2.35 26.94
N ALA A 174 0.72 -2.99 27.44
CA ALA A 174 0.57 -4.18 28.27
C ALA A 174 -0.25 -3.86 29.54
N PRO A 175 -1.07 -4.81 30.05
CA PRO A 175 -1.91 -4.59 31.23
C PRO A 175 -1.15 -4.03 32.45
N ALA A 176 0.09 -4.46 32.66
CA ALA A 176 0.91 -4.02 33.78
C ALA A 176 1.23 -2.52 33.79
N LEU A 177 1.23 -1.87 32.63
CA LEU A 177 1.53 -0.42 32.52
C LEU A 177 0.34 0.46 32.91
N THR A 178 -0.87 -0.06 32.97
CA THR A 178 -2.08 0.74 33.27
C THR A 178 -2.08 1.33 34.69
N VAL A 179 -1.33 0.75 35.61
CA VAL A 179 -1.23 1.23 37.00
C VAL A 179 -0.75 2.68 37.05
N GLY A 180 0.14 3.08 36.13
CA GLY A 180 0.68 4.43 36.02
C GLY A 180 -0.11 5.37 35.10
N LEU A 181 -1.14 4.89 34.40
CA LEU A 181 -1.87 5.62 33.35
C LEU A 181 -3.33 5.83 33.76
N LYS A 182 -3.61 6.85 34.56
CA LYS A 182 -4.95 7.19 35.06
C LYS A 182 -5.67 8.22 34.18
N SER A 183 -4.91 9.04 33.47
CA SER A 183 -5.38 10.06 32.58
C SER A 183 -4.48 10.22 31.34
N PRO A 184 -4.96 10.77 30.23
CA PRO A 184 -4.13 11.03 29.05
C PRO A 184 -2.86 11.87 29.34
N ALA A 185 -2.88 12.74 30.34
CA ALA A 185 -1.73 13.56 30.74
C ALA A 185 -0.55 12.72 31.29
N ASP A 186 -0.83 11.53 31.84
CA ASP A 186 0.20 10.65 32.40
C ASP A 186 1.14 10.09 31.31
N LEU A 187 0.71 10.12 30.04
CA LEU A 187 1.54 9.75 28.88
C LEU A 187 2.77 10.64 28.73
N ALA A 188 2.75 11.87 29.27
CA ALA A 188 3.93 12.74 29.28
C ALA A 188 5.13 12.15 30.04
N HIS A 189 4.91 11.14 30.88
CA HIS A 189 5.93 10.47 31.68
C HIS A 189 6.10 8.98 31.31
N ALA A 190 5.34 8.48 30.34
CA ALA A 190 5.43 7.11 29.86
C ALA A 190 6.41 6.98 28.68
N PRO A 191 7.08 5.83 28.51
CA PRO A 191 7.80 5.52 27.30
C PRO A 191 6.80 5.42 26.13
N LEU A 192 6.95 6.26 25.11
CA LEU A 192 6.13 6.20 23.88
C LEU A 192 6.88 5.41 22.82
N LEU A 193 6.18 4.50 22.16
CA LEU A 193 6.72 3.71 21.07
C LEU A 193 6.22 4.29 19.74
N HIS A 194 7.11 4.34 18.74
CA HIS A 194 6.82 4.97 17.45
C HIS A 194 6.98 3.98 16.30
N ASP A 195 6.06 4.01 15.36
CA ASP A 195 6.20 3.41 14.05
C ASP A 195 6.62 4.48 13.04
N GLU A 196 7.57 4.16 12.15
CA GLU A 196 8.06 5.14 11.16
C GLU A 196 7.03 5.44 10.07
N THR A 197 6.11 4.52 9.79
CA THR A 197 5.04 4.72 8.80
C THR A 197 4.03 5.75 9.29
N TRP A 198 3.75 5.77 10.60
CA TRP A 198 2.77 6.65 11.24
C TRP A 198 3.41 7.55 12.30
N ALA A 199 4.51 8.21 11.91
CA ALA A 199 5.30 9.05 12.83
C ALA A 199 4.51 10.22 13.45
N GLU A 200 3.43 10.66 12.81
CA GLU A 200 2.59 11.77 13.27
C GLU A 200 1.42 11.35 14.18
N ASP A 201 1.28 10.07 14.50
CA ASP A 201 0.13 9.58 15.30
C ASP A 201 0.08 10.20 16.68
N TRP A 202 1.20 10.23 17.41
CA TRP A 202 1.25 10.83 18.74
C TRP A 202 0.92 12.32 18.72
N PRO A 203 1.53 13.17 17.87
CA PRO A 203 1.15 14.56 17.71
C PRO A 203 -0.32 14.74 17.34
N ASN A 204 -0.84 13.96 16.39
CA ASN A 204 -2.22 14.07 15.93
C ASN A 204 -3.22 13.68 17.02
N TRP A 205 -2.98 12.58 17.73
CA TRP A 205 -3.82 12.15 18.84
C TRP A 205 -3.81 13.16 19.98
N ALA A 206 -2.62 13.66 20.37
CA ALA A 206 -2.49 14.66 21.42
C ALA A 206 -3.24 15.95 21.08
N ALA A 207 -3.11 16.44 19.86
CA ALA A 207 -3.82 17.62 19.38
C ALA A 207 -5.36 17.42 19.40
N ALA A 208 -5.83 16.27 18.92
CA ALA A 208 -7.26 15.95 18.89
C ALA A 208 -7.87 15.82 20.31
N ARG A 209 -7.05 15.40 21.29
CA ARG A 209 -7.47 15.24 22.69
C ARG A 209 -7.20 16.47 23.56
N GLY A 210 -6.55 17.51 23.03
CA GLY A 210 -6.16 18.70 23.80
C GLY A 210 -5.14 18.39 24.91
N VAL A 211 -4.29 17.36 24.71
CA VAL A 211 -3.28 16.92 25.66
C VAL A 211 -1.91 17.40 25.21
N THR A 212 -1.13 17.95 26.14
CA THR A 212 0.26 18.31 25.86
C THR A 212 1.17 17.12 26.18
N LEU A 213 1.86 16.62 25.18
CA LEU A 213 2.85 15.55 25.29
C LEU A 213 4.23 16.08 24.88
N PRO A 214 5.06 16.57 25.83
CA PRO A 214 6.40 17.08 25.52
C PRO A 214 7.31 16.01 24.91
N ASN A 215 7.06 14.73 25.24
CA ASN A 215 7.76 13.55 24.79
C ASN A 215 7.14 12.91 23.52
N ALA A 216 6.22 13.59 22.84
CA ALA A 216 5.51 13.01 21.67
C ALA A 216 6.41 12.59 20.51
N SER A 217 7.65 13.06 20.48
CA SER A 217 8.66 12.67 19.46
C SER A 217 9.79 11.80 20.04
N ASP A 218 9.74 11.50 21.34
CA ASP A 218 10.82 10.80 22.05
C ASP A 218 10.45 9.33 22.22
N GLY A 219 11.46 8.48 22.13
CA GLY A 219 11.29 7.04 22.39
C GLY A 219 11.80 6.14 21.27
N PRO A 220 11.71 4.82 21.46
CA PRO A 220 12.10 3.84 20.46
C PRO A 220 11.26 3.98 19.18
N ARG A 221 11.95 3.91 18.02
CA ARG A 221 11.33 3.94 16.70
C ARG A 221 11.50 2.60 16.01
N PHE A 222 10.45 2.15 15.34
CA PHE A 222 10.40 0.87 14.66
C PHE A 222 10.01 1.09 13.19
N SER A 223 10.74 0.46 12.28
CA SER A 223 10.42 0.49 10.85
C SER A 223 9.25 -0.43 10.47
N LEU A 224 8.81 -1.29 11.39
CA LEU A 224 7.66 -2.19 11.21
C LEU A 224 6.75 -2.08 12.42
N TYR A 225 5.49 -1.80 12.18
CA TYR A 225 4.46 -1.69 13.24
C TYR A 225 4.35 -2.95 14.11
N ALA A 226 4.52 -4.13 13.51
CA ALA A 226 4.48 -5.38 14.27
C ALA A 226 5.58 -5.48 15.33
N LEU A 227 6.76 -4.90 15.08
CA LEU A 227 7.84 -4.83 16.07
C LEU A 227 7.48 -3.88 17.23
N ALA A 228 6.89 -2.72 16.90
CA ALA A 228 6.38 -1.79 17.90
C ALA A 228 5.28 -2.43 18.76
N LEU A 229 4.38 -3.19 18.12
CA LEU A 229 3.32 -3.93 18.82
C LEU A 229 3.86 -5.00 19.75
N ASP A 230 4.86 -5.75 19.32
CA ASP A 230 5.52 -6.76 20.19
C ASP A 230 6.25 -6.11 21.36
N ALA A 231 6.91 -4.97 21.15
CA ALA A 231 7.51 -4.20 22.23
C ALA A 231 6.45 -3.71 23.24
N ALA A 232 5.29 -3.24 22.76
CA ALA A 232 4.17 -2.84 23.61
C ALA A 232 3.63 -4.02 24.43
N ARG A 233 3.46 -5.21 23.83
CA ARG A 233 3.02 -6.45 24.52
C ARG A 233 3.98 -6.85 25.64
N GLN A 234 5.27 -6.64 25.43
CA GLN A 234 6.30 -6.93 26.42
C GLN A 234 6.45 -5.84 27.49
N GLY A 235 5.63 -4.79 27.45
CA GLY A 235 5.66 -3.73 28.44
C GLY A 235 6.76 -2.69 28.24
N ALA A 236 7.36 -2.61 27.06
CA ALA A 236 8.40 -1.62 26.76
C ALA A 236 7.89 -0.18 26.71
N GLY A 237 6.56 0.02 26.54
CA GLY A 237 5.95 1.34 26.49
C GLY A 237 4.51 1.30 25.98
N VAL A 238 4.02 2.49 25.68
CA VAL A 238 2.68 2.73 25.12
C VAL A 238 2.82 2.95 23.61
N LEU A 239 2.03 2.24 22.83
CA LEU A 239 1.98 2.38 21.36
C LEU A 239 0.68 3.05 20.95
N MET A 240 0.69 3.82 19.86
CA MET A 240 -0.56 4.21 19.20
C MET A 240 -1.13 3.01 18.45
N GLY A 241 -2.29 2.55 18.90
CA GLY A 241 -3.00 1.42 18.31
C GLY A 241 -3.91 1.90 17.18
N HIS A 242 -3.80 1.27 16.02
CA HIS A 242 -4.82 1.35 14.96
C HIS A 242 -5.83 0.25 15.18
N ASP A 243 -7.12 0.57 15.28
CA ASP A 243 -8.17 -0.36 15.70
C ASP A 243 -8.12 -1.66 14.89
N CYS A 244 -8.06 -1.57 13.57
CA CYS A 244 -8.03 -2.75 12.69
C CYS A 244 -6.79 -3.64 12.85
N LEU A 245 -5.70 -3.14 13.46
CA LEU A 245 -4.43 -3.86 13.65
C LEU A 245 -4.26 -4.41 15.07
N VAL A 246 -4.91 -3.82 16.07
CA VAL A 246 -4.73 -4.20 17.47
C VAL A 246 -5.90 -5.00 18.05
N THR A 247 -7.02 -5.14 17.32
CA THR A 247 -8.25 -5.81 17.75
C THR A 247 -7.95 -7.21 18.32
N ASP A 248 -7.16 -8.02 17.66
CA ASP A 248 -6.81 -9.37 18.12
C ASP A 248 -6.01 -9.38 19.41
N ALA A 249 -5.05 -8.46 19.56
CA ALA A 249 -4.24 -8.34 20.77
C ALA A 249 -5.08 -7.86 21.97
N LEU A 250 -6.04 -6.97 21.73
CA LEU A 250 -6.99 -6.52 22.74
C LEU A 250 -7.95 -7.66 23.13
N ALA A 251 -8.50 -8.40 22.17
CA ALA A 251 -9.38 -9.53 22.43
C ALA A 251 -8.72 -10.63 23.25
N ARG A 252 -7.41 -10.88 23.04
CA ARG A 252 -6.63 -11.84 23.82
C ARG A 252 -6.14 -11.29 25.16
N GLY A 253 -6.37 -10.02 25.47
CA GLY A 253 -5.88 -9.37 26.69
C GLY A 253 -4.35 -9.18 26.73
N GLU A 254 -3.68 -9.33 25.59
CA GLU A 254 -2.22 -9.09 25.47
C GLU A 254 -1.91 -7.59 25.58
N LEU A 255 -2.84 -6.77 25.10
CA LEU A 255 -2.85 -5.32 25.22
C LEU A 255 -4.18 -4.85 25.81
N VAL A 256 -4.15 -3.65 26.37
CA VAL A 256 -5.34 -2.96 26.87
C VAL A 256 -5.32 -1.50 26.43
N ARG A 257 -6.50 -0.89 26.36
CA ARG A 257 -6.67 0.55 26.18
C ARG A 257 -6.64 1.21 27.56
N PRO A 258 -5.63 2.01 27.91
CA PRO A 258 -5.58 2.70 29.20
C PRO A 258 -6.67 3.77 29.32
N PHE A 259 -7.17 4.30 28.18
CA PHE A 259 -8.23 5.31 28.13
C PHE A 259 -9.33 4.85 27.15
N PRO A 260 -10.60 5.22 27.40
CA PRO A 260 -11.72 4.82 26.54
C PRO A 260 -11.77 5.58 25.21
N ASP A 261 -11.09 6.72 25.14
CA ASP A 261 -11.19 7.65 24.03
C ASP A 261 -10.45 7.16 22.79
N GLU A 262 -11.03 7.38 21.62
CA GLU A 262 -10.43 7.10 20.32
C GLU A 262 -10.51 8.33 19.43
N VAL A 263 -9.64 8.41 18.44
CA VAL A 263 -9.58 9.48 17.45
C VAL A 263 -9.68 8.86 16.06
N PRO A 264 -10.71 9.19 15.26
CA PRO A 264 -10.80 8.74 13.89
C PRO A 264 -9.58 9.20 13.08
N THR A 265 -8.93 8.30 12.36
CA THR A 265 -7.77 8.64 11.53
C THR A 265 -8.15 9.23 10.18
N GLY A 266 -9.43 9.08 9.76
CA GLY A 266 -9.88 9.38 8.40
C GLY A 266 -9.45 8.33 7.38
N LEU A 267 -8.77 7.27 7.83
CA LEU A 267 -8.38 6.13 7.02
C LEU A 267 -9.41 5.01 7.13
N ALA A 268 -9.38 4.13 6.14
CA ALA A 268 -10.09 2.86 6.19
C ALA A 268 -9.20 1.76 5.60
N LEU A 269 -9.37 0.56 6.08
CA LEU A 269 -8.80 -0.63 5.47
C LEU A 269 -9.59 -0.94 4.21
N ILE A 270 -8.99 -0.69 3.06
CA ILE A 270 -9.61 -0.81 1.75
C ILE A 270 -9.07 -2.04 1.03
N LEU A 271 -9.98 -2.90 0.56
CA LEU A 271 -9.69 -3.93 -0.42
C LEU A 271 -9.99 -3.37 -1.81
N ASP A 272 -8.98 -3.31 -2.64
CA ASP A 272 -9.10 -2.87 -4.03
C ASP A 272 -8.74 -4.01 -4.98
N ARG A 273 -9.33 -4.02 -6.17
CA ARG A 273 -9.13 -5.02 -7.22
C ARG A 273 -9.19 -4.41 -8.61
N PRO A 274 -8.49 -4.98 -9.61
CA PRO A 274 -8.67 -4.54 -10.97
C PRO A 274 -10.12 -4.78 -11.43
N VAL A 275 -10.66 -3.82 -12.16
CA VAL A 275 -11.94 -4.02 -12.86
C VAL A 275 -11.68 -4.90 -14.08
N LEU A 276 -12.03 -6.18 -14.00
CA LEU A 276 -11.86 -7.13 -15.09
C LEU A 276 -13.21 -7.52 -15.70
N PRO A 277 -13.31 -7.63 -17.02
CA PRO A 277 -14.45 -8.27 -17.65
C PRO A 277 -14.42 -9.78 -17.37
N GLY A 278 -15.44 -10.31 -16.74
CA GLY A 278 -15.57 -11.71 -16.39
C GLY A 278 -15.44 -11.97 -14.89
N SER A 279 -16.30 -12.87 -14.35
CA SER A 279 -16.25 -13.25 -12.95
C SER A 279 -15.12 -14.26 -12.71
N ASN A 280 -14.19 -13.93 -11.84
CA ASN A 280 -13.35 -14.92 -11.20
C ASN A 280 -14.05 -15.36 -9.91
N ASP A 281 -14.83 -16.44 -9.97
CA ASP A 281 -15.65 -16.92 -8.85
C ASP A 281 -14.80 -17.13 -7.57
N ARG A 282 -13.56 -17.64 -7.72
CA ARG A 282 -12.65 -17.81 -6.57
C ARG A 282 -12.22 -16.51 -5.92
N LEU A 283 -11.99 -15.47 -6.72
CA LEU A 283 -11.64 -14.16 -6.16
C LEU A 283 -12.84 -13.57 -5.41
N ALA A 284 -14.05 -13.77 -5.93
CA ALA A 284 -15.27 -13.37 -5.25
C ALA A 284 -15.44 -14.11 -3.92
N ASP A 285 -15.16 -15.42 -3.86
CA ASP A 285 -15.20 -16.22 -2.64
C ASP A 285 -14.15 -15.75 -1.61
N VAL A 286 -12.94 -15.45 -2.06
CA VAL A 286 -11.88 -14.88 -1.21
C VAL A 286 -12.32 -13.55 -0.62
N ILE A 287 -12.84 -12.65 -1.42
CA ILE A 287 -13.32 -11.35 -0.98
C ILE A 287 -14.48 -11.53 0.02
N HIS A 288 -15.45 -12.38 -0.31
CA HIS A 288 -16.57 -12.67 0.56
C HIS A 288 -16.12 -13.19 1.94
N THR A 289 -15.15 -14.11 1.96
CA THR A 289 -14.60 -14.64 3.21
C THR A 289 -13.85 -13.57 4.02
N LEU A 290 -13.10 -12.69 3.35
CA LEU A 290 -12.38 -11.60 4.02
C LEU A 290 -13.30 -10.53 4.63
N LEU A 291 -14.53 -10.41 4.13
CA LEU A 291 -15.57 -9.53 4.66
C LEU A 291 -16.22 -10.06 5.94
N GLN A 292 -16.05 -11.36 6.24
CA GLN A 292 -16.62 -11.93 7.46
C GLN A 292 -15.76 -11.54 8.67
N PRO A 293 -16.38 -11.29 9.84
CA PRO A 293 -15.62 -11.14 11.08
C PRO A 293 -14.84 -12.42 11.37
N LEU A 294 -13.76 -12.28 12.13
CA LEU A 294 -13.05 -13.46 12.67
C LEU A 294 -13.99 -14.22 13.63
N PRO A 295 -14.00 -15.55 13.58
CA PRO A 295 -14.82 -16.37 14.47
C PRO A 295 -14.38 -16.26 15.94
#